data_5a87bde5ee5e3f7c905dfcec3acce23c
#
_entry.id   5a87bde5ee5e3f7c905dfcec3acce23c
#
_cell.length_a   1.000
_cell.length_b   1.000
_cell.length_c   1.000
_cell.angle_alpha   90.00
_cell.angle_beta   90.00
_cell.angle_gamma   90.00
#
_symmetry.space_group_name_H-M   'P 1'
#
loop_
_entity.id
_entity.type
_entity.pdbx_description
1 polymer ?
#
loop_
_entity_poly.entity_id
_entity_poly.type
_entity_poly.pdbx_seq_one_letter_code
_entity_poly.pdbx_strand_id
1 'polypeptide(L)'
;MKKSVGVKSKKVSTDIPNDLLFSILSKLSLKSLKRFECVCKPWTLLLKNPIFTRLLCDNFLHNFDSYYHDRSLFLSHLKTINFDTKFVLYSYSGERYENMTNLNWPNPFQEEDPNFDILGSGIINGVLCLISCSHQSIKFVLWNPTTEEFKVIPNSPFDFFGDRFEINERGFGYDCVGDDYKVIREITFDLESDYVTKIASLGKISHNPFWEIYSLRSNSWKKLKFDIHHEKINKGVCLDGVCHWLCERTYKDDKGNEIYLLSFYLTDEVFLITPIEDHTFQLRTTTKELCVLNGFIALISTNEDMVSLQISILGELGVKESWIKLFIIYPLPYIVYPIGVGNKGDILLLKEDRKLISFNLSTEQIEELNFAGNHFCGTTILYKESLRPILG
;
A
#
# COMPACT_ATOMS: atom_id res chain seq x y z
N MET A 1 -13.20 34.81 73.60
CA MET A 1 -12.58 34.85 72.24
C MET A 1 -12.03 33.50 71.90
N LYS A 2 -12.78 32.74 71.07
CA LYS A 2 -12.31 31.44 70.55
C LYS A 2 -11.66 31.68 69.20
N LYS A 3 -10.35 31.42 69.07
CA LYS A 3 -9.64 31.43 67.80
C LYS A 3 -10.00 30.16 67.04
N SER A 4 -10.64 30.31 65.89
CA SER A 4 -10.83 29.21 64.92
C SER A 4 -9.50 28.96 64.19
N VAL A 5 -8.99 27.75 64.31
CA VAL A 5 -7.86 27.23 63.51
C VAL A 5 -8.39 26.81 62.17
N GLY A 6 -8.11 27.59 61.15
CA GLY A 6 -8.45 27.22 59.76
C GLY A 6 -7.55 26.07 59.26
N VAL A 7 -8.12 24.93 59.02
CA VAL A 7 -7.44 23.83 58.37
C VAL A 7 -7.35 24.16 56.87
N LYS A 8 -6.13 24.48 56.38
CA LYS A 8 -5.85 24.56 54.94
C LYS A 8 -5.84 23.15 54.35
N SER A 9 -6.88 22.79 53.65
CA SER A 9 -6.85 21.59 52.79
C SER A 9 -5.80 21.80 51.68
N LYS A 10 -4.73 21.02 51.67
CA LYS A 10 -3.84 20.89 50.53
C LYS A 10 -4.65 20.25 49.41
N LYS A 11 -4.91 20.99 48.32
CA LYS A 11 -5.37 20.43 47.08
C LYS A 11 -4.29 19.42 46.62
N VAL A 12 -4.61 18.15 46.67
CA VAL A 12 -3.78 17.12 46.03
C VAL A 12 -3.84 17.44 44.54
N SER A 13 -2.72 17.75 43.93
CA SER A 13 -2.62 17.89 42.47
C SER A 13 -2.95 16.53 41.87
N THR A 14 -4.02 16.49 41.11
CA THR A 14 -4.45 15.28 40.35
C THR A 14 -3.77 15.22 38.99
N ASP A 15 -2.73 16.02 38.77
CA ASP A 15 -2.03 16.02 37.48
C ASP A 15 -1.10 14.82 37.38
N ILE A 16 -1.32 14.01 36.34
CA ILE A 16 -0.47 12.86 36.00
C ILE A 16 0.89 13.46 35.55
N PRO A 17 2.04 13.01 36.10
CA PRO A 17 3.35 13.42 35.62
C PRO A 17 3.51 13.15 34.11
N ASN A 18 4.17 14.08 33.42
CA ASN A 18 4.34 14.00 31.96
C ASN A 18 5.00 12.68 31.52
N ASP A 19 5.96 12.16 32.27
CA ASP A 19 6.65 10.90 31.94
C ASP A 19 5.70 9.69 31.97
N LEU A 20 4.80 9.64 32.97
CA LEU A 20 3.77 8.61 33.04
C LEU A 20 2.73 8.78 31.93
N LEU A 21 2.36 10.03 31.64
CA LEU A 21 1.42 10.34 30.59
C LEU A 21 1.98 9.91 29.21
N PHE A 22 3.24 10.22 28.93
CA PHE A 22 3.95 9.76 27.73
C PHE A 22 3.96 8.23 27.62
N SER A 23 4.32 7.52 28.69
CA SER A 23 4.36 6.08 28.73
C SER A 23 3.00 5.43 28.50
N ILE A 24 1.91 6.04 28.98
CA ILE A 24 0.54 5.56 28.77
C ILE A 24 0.10 5.83 27.32
N LEU A 25 0.28 7.06 26.85
CA LEU A 25 -0.16 7.47 25.53
C LEU A 25 0.58 6.73 24.41
N SER A 26 1.88 6.47 24.58
CA SER A 26 2.67 5.75 23.57
C SER A 26 2.23 4.30 23.34
N LYS A 27 1.43 3.74 24.25
CA LYS A 27 0.84 2.38 24.13
C LYS A 27 -0.57 2.38 23.54
N LEU A 28 -1.15 3.54 23.29
CA LEU A 28 -2.47 3.66 22.72
C LEU A 28 -2.44 3.49 21.20
N SER A 29 -3.56 3.05 20.63
CA SER A 29 -3.72 3.03 19.18
C SER A 29 -3.65 4.46 18.60
N LEU A 30 -3.17 4.59 17.38
CA LEU A 30 -3.07 5.88 16.68
C LEU A 30 -4.42 6.60 16.61
N LYS A 31 -5.50 5.86 16.43
CA LYS A 31 -6.88 6.36 16.47
C LYS A 31 -7.20 7.03 17.81
N SER A 32 -6.82 6.40 18.92
CA SER A 32 -7.02 6.95 20.26
C SER A 32 -6.17 8.21 20.47
N LEU A 33 -4.91 8.19 20.02
CA LEU A 33 -4.02 9.34 20.12
C LEU A 33 -4.58 10.56 19.40
N LYS A 34 -5.09 10.39 18.18
CA LYS A 34 -5.71 11.48 17.43
C LYS A 34 -6.98 12.03 18.09
N ARG A 35 -7.80 11.17 18.67
CA ARG A 35 -8.95 11.62 19.47
C ARG A 35 -8.52 12.42 20.69
N PHE A 36 -7.44 12.03 21.35
CA PHE A 36 -6.90 12.77 22.49
C PHE A 36 -6.30 14.13 22.09
N GLU A 37 -5.78 14.28 20.88
CA GLU A 37 -5.34 15.57 20.36
C GLU A 37 -6.47 16.62 20.39
N CYS A 38 -7.70 16.20 20.15
CA CYS A 38 -8.89 17.06 20.15
C CYS A 38 -9.45 17.38 21.54
N VAL A 39 -8.98 16.72 22.62
CA VAL A 39 -9.56 16.85 23.96
C VAL A 39 -9.20 18.18 24.60
N CYS A 40 -7.94 18.60 24.56
CA CYS A 40 -7.50 19.86 25.12
C CYS A 40 -6.13 20.30 24.57
N LYS A 41 -5.88 21.63 24.60
CA LYS A 41 -4.61 22.21 24.14
C LYS A 41 -3.35 21.59 24.75
N PRO A 42 -3.28 21.26 26.05
CA PRO A 42 -2.11 20.58 26.62
C PRO A 42 -1.80 19.25 25.96
N TRP A 43 -2.81 18.46 25.59
CA TRP A 43 -2.63 17.17 24.94
C TRP A 43 -2.20 17.33 23.48
N THR A 44 -2.74 18.33 22.77
CA THR A 44 -2.28 18.68 21.41
C THR A 44 -0.79 19.02 21.41
N LEU A 45 -0.34 19.84 22.39
CA LEU A 45 1.07 20.22 22.52
C LEU A 45 1.96 19.01 22.89
N LEU A 46 1.44 18.11 23.72
CA LEU A 46 2.14 16.91 24.16
C LEU A 46 2.33 15.93 22.99
N LEU A 47 1.31 15.69 22.18
CA LEU A 47 1.40 14.82 21.01
C LEU A 47 2.31 15.39 19.91
N LYS A 48 2.50 16.71 19.87
CA LYS A 48 3.47 17.39 18.99
C LYS A 48 4.88 17.50 19.59
N ASN A 49 5.08 17.00 20.82
CA ASN A 49 6.38 17.07 21.49
C ASN A 49 7.36 16.07 20.84
N PRO A 50 8.58 16.50 20.43
CA PRO A 50 9.57 15.63 19.80
C PRO A 50 9.94 14.39 20.65
N ILE A 51 9.95 14.51 21.99
CA ILE A 51 10.21 13.38 22.89
C ILE A 51 9.09 12.35 22.79
N PHE A 52 7.84 12.80 22.75
CA PHE A 52 6.70 11.89 22.60
C PHE A 52 6.71 11.23 21.23
N THR A 53 6.98 11.98 20.16
CA THR A 53 7.10 11.43 18.80
C THR A 53 8.19 10.35 18.75
N ARG A 54 9.33 10.58 19.38
CA ARG A 54 10.41 9.59 19.48
C ARG A 54 9.97 8.32 20.21
N LEU A 55 9.30 8.44 21.36
CA LEU A 55 8.76 7.28 22.08
C LEU A 55 7.73 6.51 21.25
N LEU A 56 6.91 7.22 20.49
CA LEU A 56 5.94 6.60 19.58
C LEU A 56 6.66 5.81 18.47
N CYS A 57 7.72 6.40 17.89
CA CYS A 57 8.56 5.72 16.91
C CYS A 57 9.25 4.48 17.50
N ASP A 58 9.83 4.60 18.71
CA ASP A 58 10.47 3.48 19.38
C ASP A 58 9.50 2.33 19.63
N ASN A 59 8.28 2.61 20.10
CA ASN A 59 7.24 1.60 20.30
C ASN A 59 6.77 1.00 18.97
N PHE A 60 6.70 1.80 17.91
CA PHE A 60 6.36 1.32 16.58
C PHE A 60 7.43 0.35 16.07
N LEU A 61 8.71 0.65 16.28
CA LEU A 61 9.84 -0.18 15.88
C LEU A 61 9.93 -1.49 16.70
N HIS A 62 9.57 -1.48 17.98
CA HIS A 62 9.58 -2.69 18.80
C HIS A 62 8.64 -3.81 18.30
N ASN A 63 7.64 -3.49 17.51
CA ASN A 63 6.70 -4.47 16.97
C ASN A 63 7.16 -5.06 15.61
N PHE A 64 8.27 -4.60 15.04
CA PHE A 64 8.75 -5.04 13.72
C PHE A 64 9.07 -6.53 13.69
N ASP A 65 9.83 -7.05 14.65
CA ASP A 65 10.26 -8.45 14.66
C ASP A 65 9.06 -9.41 14.61
N SER A 66 8.00 -9.09 15.35
CA SER A 66 6.78 -9.91 15.36
C SER A 66 6.02 -9.85 14.05
N TYR A 67 5.95 -8.69 13.40
CA TYR A 67 5.21 -8.51 12.15
C TYR A 67 5.92 -9.14 10.95
N TYR A 68 7.26 -9.03 10.89
CA TYR A 68 8.04 -9.48 9.74
C TYR A 68 8.61 -10.89 9.89
N HIS A 69 8.43 -11.55 11.05
CA HIS A 69 8.92 -12.89 11.31
C HIS A 69 8.43 -13.89 10.25
N ASP A 70 9.35 -14.74 9.76
CA ASP A 70 9.11 -15.77 8.74
C ASP A 70 8.57 -15.25 7.40
N ARG A 71 8.95 -14.03 7.00
CA ARG A 71 8.62 -13.51 5.68
C ARG A 71 9.83 -13.52 4.76
N SER A 72 9.61 -13.91 3.51
CA SER A 72 10.56 -13.76 2.41
C SER A 72 10.21 -12.51 1.60
N LEU A 73 11.21 -11.93 0.96
CA LEU A 73 11.01 -10.83 0.02
C LEU A 73 10.91 -11.40 -1.40
N PHE A 74 9.76 -11.24 -2.03
CA PHE A 74 9.62 -11.54 -3.46
C PHE A 74 9.88 -10.28 -4.27
N LEU A 75 10.75 -10.42 -5.27
CA LEU A 75 11.04 -9.35 -6.22
C LEU A 75 10.72 -9.85 -7.63
N SER A 76 9.82 -9.15 -8.30
CA SER A 76 9.57 -9.33 -9.73
C SER A 76 10.49 -8.40 -10.50
N HIS A 77 11.36 -8.96 -11.31
CA HIS A 77 12.31 -8.23 -12.14
C HIS A 77 11.91 -8.30 -13.60
N LEU A 78 11.94 -7.16 -14.28
CA LEU A 78 11.80 -7.10 -15.71
C LEU A 78 13.17 -7.36 -16.37
N LYS A 79 13.28 -8.44 -17.12
CA LYS A 79 14.49 -8.79 -17.89
C LYS A 79 14.22 -8.79 -19.37
N THR A 80 15.13 -8.20 -20.13
CA THR A 80 15.13 -8.29 -21.59
C THR A 80 16.08 -9.41 -22.02
N ILE A 81 15.53 -10.46 -22.66
CA ILE A 81 16.27 -11.60 -23.18
C ILE A 81 15.92 -11.70 -24.68
N ASN A 82 16.92 -11.62 -25.56
CA ASN A 82 16.73 -11.73 -27.00
C ASN A 82 15.65 -10.80 -27.58
N PHE A 83 15.62 -9.52 -27.13
CA PHE A 83 14.61 -8.49 -27.47
C PHE A 83 13.22 -8.71 -26.86
N ASP A 84 12.95 -9.81 -26.20
CA ASP A 84 11.72 -10.03 -25.42
C ASP A 84 11.93 -9.58 -23.98
N THR A 85 10.92 -8.87 -23.45
CA THR A 85 10.93 -8.39 -22.09
C THR A 85 10.01 -9.26 -21.23
N LYS A 86 10.57 -9.84 -20.16
CA LYS A 86 9.87 -10.79 -19.31
C LYS A 86 10.03 -10.47 -17.84
N PHE A 87 9.00 -10.75 -17.07
CA PHE A 87 9.07 -10.72 -15.62
C PHE A 87 9.66 -12.04 -15.09
N VAL A 88 10.67 -11.93 -14.23
CA VAL A 88 11.27 -13.05 -13.52
C VAL A 88 11.07 -12.84 -12.04
N LEU A 89 10.55 -13.84 -11.34
CA LEU A 89 10.27 -13.77 -9.91
C LEU A 89 11.40 -14.42 -9.10
N TYR A 90 11.91 -13.69 -8.13
CA TYR A 90 12.88 -14.20 -7.17
C TYR A 90 12.33 -14.09 -5.75
N SER A 91 12.62 -15.11 -4.96
CA SER A 91 12.46 -15.10 -3.50
C SER A 91 13.80 -14.84 -2.84
N TYR A 92 13.83 -13.88 -1.94
CA TYR A 92 14.99 -13.53 -1.13
C TYR A 92 14.67 -13.77 0.34
N SER A 93 15.59 -14.43 1.03
CA SER A 93 15.52 -14.71 2.47
C SER A 93 16.89 -14.55 3.12
N GLY A 94 16.92 -14.68 4.45
CA GLY A 94 18.12 -14.43 5.24
C GLY A 94 18.22 -12.99 5.73
N GLU A 95 19.17 -12.74 6.62
CA GLU A 95 19.32 -11.44 7.28
C GLU A 95 19.72 -10.30 6.33
N ARG A 96 20.44 -10.63 5.26
CA ARG A 96 20.93 -9.68 4.25
C ARG A 96 20.44 -10.03 2.86
N TYR A 97 19.32 -10.74 2.78
CA TYR A 97 18.76 -11.23 1.51
C TYR A 97 19.76 -12.09 0.72
N GLU A 98 20.66 -12.80 1.43
CA GLU A 98 21.75 -13.60 0.85
C GLU A 98 21.26 -14.87 0.16
N ASN A 99 20.11 -15.40 0.56
CA ASN A 99 19.52 -16.60 -0.02
C ASN A 99 18.54 -16.19 -1.13
N MET A 100 18.91 -16.46 -2.38
CA MET A 100 18.10 -16.16 -3.55
C MET A 100 17.62 -17.46 -4.20
N THR A 101 16.34 -17.54 -4.48
CA THR A 101 15.72 -18.65 -5.22
C THR A 101 14.90 -18.07 -6.38
N ASN A 102 15.13 -18.60 -7.58
CA ASN A 102 14.28 -18.30 -8.73
C ASN A 102 12.98 -19.08 -8.60
N LEU A 103 11.84 -18.39 -8.66
CA LEU A 103 10.53 -19.00 -8.62
C LEU A 103 9.97 -19.10 -10.04
N ASN A 104 9.49 -20.28 -10.40
CA ASN A 104 8.83 -20.47 -11.67
C ASN A 104 7.38 -19.99 -11.58
N TRP A 105 6.95 -19.25 -12.60
CA TRP A 105 5.54 -18.90 -12.73
C TRP A 105 4.67 -20.13 -12.92
N PRO A 106 3.43 -20.12 -12.42
CA PRO A 106 2.46 -21.17 -12.79
C PRO A 106 2.20 -21.11 -14.29
N ASN A 107 1.91 -22.25 -14.89
CA ASN A 107 1.64 -22.32 -16.32
C ASN A 107 0.20 -22.80 -16.63
N PRO A 108 -0.84 -22.03 -16.22
CA PRO A 108 -2.23 -22.43 -16.39
C PRO A 108 -2.68 -22.46 -17.85
N PHE A 109 -1.96 -21.76 -18.74
CA PHE A 109 -2.34 -21.64 -20.16
C PHE A 109 -1.51 -22.51 -21.08
N GLN A 110 -0.59 -23.32 -20.52
CA GLN A 110 0.32 -24.21 -21.26
C GLN A 110 1.16 -23.45 -22.31
N GLU A 111 1.56 -22.24 -21.99
CA GLU A 111 2.44 -21.42 -22.81
C GLU A 111 3.90 -21.95 -22.70
N GLU A 112 4.69 -21.79 -23.76
CA GLU A 112 6.11 -22.19 -23.72
C GLU A 112 6.89 -21.38 -22.66
N ASP A 113 6.46 -20.14 -22.39
CA ASP A 113 7.15 -19.21 -21.51
C ASP A 113 6.12 -18.28 -20.84
N PRO A 114 5.53 -18.69 -19.72
CA PRO A 114 4.54 -17.87 -19.02
C PRO A 114 5.17 -16.58 -18.46
N ASN A 115 4.49 -15.46 -18.71
CA ASN A 115 4.92 -14.14 -18.28
C ASN A 115 3.81 -13.46 -17.48
N PHE A 116 4.09 -13.18 -16.20
CA PHE A 116 3.13 -12.58 -15.28
C PHE A 116 3.73 -11.38 -14.56
N ASP A 117 2.91 -10.38 -14.32
CA ASP A 117 3.14 -9.37 -13.29
C ASP A 117 2.28 -9.68 -12.05
N ILE A 118 2.65 -9.13 -10.91
CA ILE A 118 1.95 -9.34 -9.65
C ILE A 118 1.07 -8.15 -9.34
N LEU A 119 -0.20 -8.41 -9.06
CA LEU A 119 -1.16 -7.40 -8.68
C LEU A 119 -1.01 -7.02 -7.20
N GLY A 120 -0.84 -5.71 -6.97
CA GLY A 120 -0.74 -5.15 -5.62
C GLY A 120 0.60 -5.38 -4.94
N SER A 121 0.71 -4.91 -3.72
CA SER A 121 1.93 -4.98 -2.89
C SER A 121 1.83 -6.01 -1.77
N GLY A 122 0.81 -6.85 -1.75
CA GLY A 122 0.54 -7.73 -0.63
C GLY A 122 0.21 -9.16 -1.00
N ILE A 123 0.61 -10.05 -0.11
CA ILE A 123 0.19 -11.43 -0.09
C ILE A 123 -0.92 -11.58 0.92
N ILE A 124 -1.95 -12.25 0.50
CA ILE A 124 -3.13 -12.48 1.31
C ILE A 124 -3.28 -13.97 1.54
N ASN A 125 -3.04 -14.39 2.78
CA ASN A 125 -3.10 -15.81 3.18
C ASN A 125 -2.20 -16.74 2.34
N GLY A 126 -1.03 -16.25 1.87
CA GLY A 126 -0.12 -17.00 1.02
C GLY A 126 -0.50 -17.02 -0.47
N VAL A 127 -1.58 -16.34 -0.86
CA VAL A 127 -2.05 -16.27 -2.24
C VAL A 127 -1.63 -14.97 -2.89
N LEU A 128 -1.12 -15.04 -4.11
CA LEU A 128 -0.82 -13.93 -5.01
C LEU A 128 -1.92 -13.83 -6.07
N CYS A 129 -2.19 -12.62 -6.53
CA CYS A 129 -2.94 -12.40 -7.76
C CYS A 129 -1.97 -12.01 -8.87
N LEU A 130 -1.92 -12.79 -9.92
CA LEU A 130 -1.07 -12.59 -11.08
C LEU A 130 -1.89 -12.04 -12.25
N ILE A 131 -1.23 -11.23 -13.08
CA ILE A 131 -1.78 -10.71 -14.33
C ILE A 131 -0.93 -11.23 -15.47
N SER A 132 -1.56 -11.88 -16.42
CA SER A 132 -0.88 -12.29 -17.66
C SER A 132 -0.52 -11.06 -18.50
N CYS A 133 0.74 -10.98 -18.91
CA CYS A 133 1.27 -9.90 -19.74
C CYS A 133 1.21 -10.24 -21.25
N SER A 134 0.37 -11.20 -21.67
CA SER A 134 0.22 -11.53 -23.08
C SER A 134 -0.59 -10.46 -23.83
N HIS A 135 -0.19 -10.17 -25.08
CA HIS A 135 -0.78 -9.09 -25.90
C HIS A 135 -2.24 -9.30 -26.32
N GLN A 136 -2.83 -10.49 -26.08
CA GLN A 136 -4.15 -10.82 -26.62
C GLN A 136 -5.32 -10.64 -25.65
N SER A 137 -5.08 -10.73 -24.35
CA SER A 137 -6.10 -10.53 -23.32
C SER A 137 -5.48 -10.42 -21.94
N ILE A 138 -6.04 -9.57 -21.09
CA ILE A 138 -5.65 -9.48 -19.70
C ILE A 138 -6.33 -10.60 -18.93
N LYS A 139 -5.55 -11.52 -18.36
CA LYS A 139 -6.04 -12.62 -17.54
C LYS A 139 -5.50 -12.53 -16.14
N PHE A 140 -6.32 -12.89 -15.17
CA PHE A 140 -5.95 -12.96 -13.78
C PHE A 140 -5.84 -14.40 -13.32
N VAL A 141 -4.82 -14.66 -12.47
CA VAL A 141 -4.59 -15.98 -11.89
C VAL A 141 -4.31 -15.81 -10.40
N LEU A 142 -5.09 -16.47 -9.55
CA LEU A 142 -4.74 -16.64 -8.15
C LEU A 142 -3.72 -17.78 -8.04
N TRP A 143 -2.65 -17.57 -7.31
CA TRP A 143 -1.58 -18.55 -7.17
C TRP A 143 -1.02 -18.58 -5.75
N ASN A 144 -0.89 -19.79 -5.21
CA ASN A 144 -0.18 -20.03 -3.95
C ASN A 144 1.16 -20.71 -4.27
N PRO A 145 2.30 -19.98 -4.17
CA PRO A 145 3.62 -20.54 -4.46
C PRO A 145 4.03 -21.69 -3.56
N THR A 146 3.52 -21.76 -2.32
CA THR A 146 3.86 -22.83 -1.36
C THR A 146 3.22 -24.17 -1.74
N THR A 147 1.96 -24.14 -2.20
CA THR A 147 1.20 -25.37 -2.58
C THR A 147 1.23 -25.63 -4.06
N GLU A 148 1.77 -24.70 -4.87
CA GLU A 148 1.73 -24.68 -6.33
C GLU A 148 0.30 -24.65 -6.92
N GLU A 149 -0.71 -24.50 -6.07
CA GLU A 149 -2.10 -24.41 -6.48
C GLU A 149 -2.37 -23.09 -7.19
N PHE A 150 -3.13 -23.14 -8.27
CA PHE A 150 -3.57 -21.92 -8.97
C PHE A 150 -5.03 -22.02 -9.43
N LYS A 151 -5.65 -20.84 -9.59
CA LYS A 151 -7.00 -20.70 -10.11
C LYS A 151 -7.04 -19.58 -11.15
N VAL A 152 -7.42 -19.92 -12.38
CA VAL A 152 -7.68 -18.91 -13.41
C VAL A 152 -9.02 -18.24 -13.14
N ILE A 153 -9.01 -16.91 -13.11
CA ILE A 153 -10.22 -16.09 -13.00
C ILE A 153 -10.90 -16.02 -14.36
N PRO A 154 -12.21 -16.29 -14.46
CA PRO A 154 -12.93 -16.19 -15.72
C PRO A 154 -12.92 -14.75 -16.26
N ASN A 155 -12.96 -14.61 -17.56
CA ASN A 155 -13.03 -13.30 -18.19
C ASN A 155 -14.31 -12.58 -17.76
N SER A 156 -14.19 -11.26 -17.57
CA SER A 156 -15.36 -10.40 -17.43
C SER A 156 -16.09 -10.27 -18.77
N PRO A 157 -17.40 -10.00 -18.77
CA PRO A 157 -18.14 -9.66 -19.98
C PRO A 157 -17.53 -8.49 -20.76
N PHE A 158 -16.73 -7.64 -20.11
CA PHE A 158 -16.06 -6.49 -20.74
C PHE A 158 -14.72 -6.83 -21.40
N ASP A 159 -14.10 -7.97 -21.08
CA ASP A 159 -12.81 -8.39 -21.65
C ASP A 159 -12.88 -8.69 -23.16
N PHE A 160 -14.08 -8.81 -23.73
CA PHE A 160 -14.29 -9.02 -25.16
C PHE A 160 -14.01 -7.78 -26.03
N PHE A 161 -13.80 -6.61 -25.41
CA PHE A 161 -13.51 -5.38 -26.15
C PHE A 161 -12.04 -5.25 -26.58
N GLY A 162 -11.15 -6.18 -26.17
CA GLY A 162 -9.75 -6.25 -26.59
C GLY A 162 -8.96 -5.01 -26.19
N ASP A 163 -8.09 -4.51 -27.08
CA ASP A 163 -7.18 -3.38 -26.86
C ASP A 163 -7.88 -2.01 -26.72
N ARG A 164 -9.21 -1.99 -26.60
CA ARG A 164 -10.01 -0.76 -26.58
C ARG A 164 -10.42 -0.30 -25.19
N PHE A 165 -10.00 -1.02 -24.18
CA PHE A 165 -10.15 -0.61 -22.80
C PHE A 165 -8.83 -0.76 -22.08
N GLU A 166 -8.64 0.10 -21.09
CA GLU A 166 -7.51 0.02 -20.18
C GLU A 166 -7.99 -0.38 -18.80
N ILE A 167 -7.19 -1.17 -18.12
CA ILE A 167 -7.38 -1.44 -16.70
C ILE A 167 -6.40 -0.58 -15.94
N ASN A 168 -6.89 0.53 -15.41
CA ASN A 168 -6.04 1.50 -14.72
C ASN A 168 -5.72 1.03 -13.32
N GLU A 169 -6.77 0.72 -12.54
CA GLU A 169 -6.63 0.44 -11.13
C GLU A 169 -7.06 -0.96 -10.79
N ARG A 170 -6.31 -1.56 -9.87
CA ARG A 170 -6.49 -2.96 -9.52
C ARG A 170 -6.18 -3.17 -8.05
N GLY A 171 -6.93 -4.05 -7.43
CA GLY A 171 -6.69 -4.49 -6.07
C GLY A 171 -7.03 -5.96 -5.90
N PHE A 172 -6.32 -6.62 -5.01
CA PHE A 172 -6.58 -8.00 -4.63
C PHE A 172 -6.63 -8.10 -3.12
N GLY A 173 -7.64 -8.77 -2.59
CA GLY A 173 -7.80 -8.90 -1.16
C GLY A 173 -8.67 -10.09 -0.76
N TYR A 174 -8.79 -10.27 0.57
CA TYR A 174 -9.59 -11.31 1.18
C TYR A 174 -10.65 -10.70 2.10
N ASP A 175 -11.89 -11.01 1.80
CA ASP A 175 -13.05 -10.70 2.64
C ASP A 175 -13.15 -11.77 3.74
N CYS A 176 -12.72 -11.43 4.95
CA CYS A 176 -12.70 -12.37 6.07
C CYS A 176 -14.11 -12.71 6.60
N VAL A 177 -15.11 -11.89 6.32
CA VAL A 177 -16.51 -12.14 6.71
C VAL A 177 -17.17 -13.06 5.71
N GLY A 178 -16.98 -12.80 4.43
CA GLY A 178 -17.51 -13.62 3.33
C GLY A 178 -16.70 -14.90 3.07
N ASP A 179 -15.50 -15.06 3.68
CA ASP A 179 -14.53 -16.12 3.38
C ASP A 179 -14.26 -16.21 1.86
N ASP A 180 -13.86 -15.06 1.27
CA ASP A 180 -13.81 -14.92 -0.17
C ASP A 180 -12.58 -14.11 -0.64
N TYR A 181 -11.88 -14.60 -1.66
CA TYR A 181 -10.89 -13.83 -2.36
C TYR A 181 -11.56 -12.97 -3.43
N LYS A 182 -11.24 -11.69 -3.41
CA LYS A 182 -11.83 -10.71 -4.34
C LYS A 182 -10.77 -9.96 -5.10
N VAL A 183 -11.04 -9.73 -6.39
CA VAL A 183 -10.25 -8.86 -7.28
C VAL A 183 -11.13 -7.70 -7.70
N ILE A 184 -10.64 -6.49 -7.50
CA ILE A 184 -11.33 -5.27 -7.93
C ILE A 184 -10.49 -4.57 -9.00
N ARG A 185 -11.14 -4.00 -10.02
CA ARG A 185 -10.45 -3.23 -11.06
C ARG A 185 -11.32 -2.09 -11.58
N GLU A 186 -10.65 -1.05 -12.05
CA GLU A 186 -11.27 0.02 -12.81
C GLU A 186 -11.07 -0.24 -14.31
N ILE A 187 -12.13 -0.04 -15.07
CA ILE A 187 -12.12 -0.13 -16.53
C ILE A 187 -12.37 1.26 -17.10
N THR A 188 -11.47 1.72 -17.96
CA THR A 188 -11.61 2.92 -18.77
C THR A 188 -11.63 2.54 -20.25
N PHE A 189 -12.27 3.36 -21.08
CA PHE A 189 -12.33 3.13 -22.51
C PHE A 189 -11.48 4.15 -23.25
N ASP A 190 -10.73 3.71 -24.24
CA ASP A 190 -10.05 4.59 -25.18
C ASP A 190 -11.10 5.31 -26.04
N LEU A 191 -11.32 6.60 -25.75
CA LEU A 191 -12.29 7.45 -26.42
C LEU A 191 -11.88 7.84 -27.84
N GLU A 192 -10.62 7.67 -28.22
CA GLU A 192 -10.11 7.98 -29.57
C GLU A 192 -10.46 6.85 -30.55
N SER A 193 -10.93 5.71 -30.07
CA SER A 193 -11.33 4.60 -30.92
C SER A 193 -12.71 4.83 -31.56
N ASP A 194 -12.76 4.93 -32.88
CA ASP A 194 -14.00 5.02 -33.68
C ASP A 194 -15.04 3.95 -33.33
N TYR A 195 -14.57 2.79 -32.87
CA TYR A 195 -15.42 1.68 -32.50
C TYR A 195 -16.10 1.88 -31.15
N VAL A 196 -15.39 2.39 -30.14
CA VAL A 196 -15.94 2.72 -28.82
C VAL A 196 -17.01 3.80 -28.99
N THR A 197 -16.70 4.84 -29.75
CA THR A 197 -17.65 5.89 -30.10
C THR A 197 -18.91 5.36 -30.78
N LYS A 198 -18.75 4.39 -31.70
CA LYS A 198 -19.87 3.77 -32.42
C LYS A 198 -20.73 2.87 -31.52
N ILE A 199 -20.13 2.09 -30.63
CA ILE A 199 -20.88 1.23 -29.67
C ILE A 199 -21.59 2.07 -28.62
N ALA A 200 -20.98 3.13 -28.16
CA ALA A 200 -21.58 4.05 -27.23
C ALA A 200 -22.76 4.83 -27.84
N SER A 201 -22.64 5.25 -29.10
CA SER A 201 -23.76 5.87 -29.84
C SER A 201 -24.96 4.93 -30.01
N LEU A 202 -24.74 3.60 -29.93
CA LEU A 202 -25.78 2.59 -29.90
C LEU A 202 -26.38 2.37 -28.50
N GLY A 203 -25.96 3.13 -27.49
CA GLY A 203 -26.44 3.03 -26.10
C GLY A 203 -26.04 1.73 -25.39
N LYS A 204 -25.06 0.98 -25.93
CA LYS A 204 -24.64 -0.31 -25.38
C LYS A 204 -23.58 -0.19 -24.29
N ILE A 205 -22.81 0.91 -24.26
CA ILE A 205 -21.74 1.14 -23.29
C ILE A 205 -21.75 2.62 -22.90
N SER A 206 -21.57 2.90 -21.62
CA SER A 206 -21.26 4.25 -21.12
C SER A 206 -19.78 4.52 -21.36
N HIS A 207 -19.43 5.72 -21.80
CA HIS A 207 -18.04 6.16 -21.93
C HIS A 207 -17.35 6.41 -20.56
N ASN A 208 -18.13 6.41 -19.48
CA ASN A 208 -17.58 6.70 -18.15
C ASN A 208 -16.80 5.50 -17.63
N PRO A 209 -15.65 5.73 -16.98
CA PRO A 209 -14.96 4.72 -16.22
C PRO A 209 -15.89 4.02 -15.24
N PHE A 210 -15.67 2.76 -14.97
CA PHE A 210 -16.45 2.05 -13.98
C PHE A 210 -15.60 0.99 -13.28
N TRP A 211 -16.01 0.65 -12.07
CA TRP A 211 -15.39 -0.39 -11.28
C TRP A 211 -16.17 -1.70 -11.37
N GLU A 212 -15.45 -2.81 -11.38
CA GLU A 212 -16.02 -4.13 -11.21
C GLU A 212 -15.22 -4.97 -10.22
N ILE A 213 -15.89 -5.92 -9.61
CA ILE A 213 -15.32 -6.82 -8.64
C ILE A 213 -15.59 -8.28 -9.00
N TYR A 214 -14.56 -9.09 -8.91
CA TYR A 214 -14.65 -10.54 -8.99
C TYR A 214 -14.71 -11.12 -7.59
N SER A 215 -15.54 -12.13 -7.38
CA SER A 215 -15.63 -12.96 -6.19
C SER A 215 -15.28 -14.40 -6.55
N LEU A 216 -14.31 -14.99 -5.85
CA LEU A 216 -13.93 -16.38 -6.07
C LEU A 216 -15.07 -17.32 -5.68
N ARG A 217 -15.78 -17.01 -4.60
CA ARG A 217 -16.90 -17.79 -4.09
C ARG A 217 -18.05 -17.92 -5.11
N SER A 218 -18.42 -16.81 -5.76
CA SER A 218 -19.44 -16.82 -6.81
C SER A 218 -18.88 -17.14 -8.19
N ASN A 219 -17.55 -17.15 -8.34
CA ASN A 219 -16.80 -17.30 -9.59
C ASN A 219 -17.32 -16.37 -10.71
N SER A 220 -17.62 -15.12 -10.36
CA SER A 220 -18.23 -14.16 -11.28
C SER A 220 -17.82 -12.74 -11.02
N TRP A 221 -17.88 -11.91 -12.07
CA TRP A 221 -17.68 -10.46 -12.03
C TRP A 221 -18.99 -9.73 -11.81
N LYS A 222 -18.93 -8.62 -11.08
CA LYS A 222 -20.05 -7.73 -10.80
C LYS A 222 -19.62 -6.28 -10.97
N LYS A 223 -20.39 -5.50 -11.74
CA LYS A 223 -20.18 -4.05 -11.87
C LYS A 223 -20.57 -3.33 -10.57
N LEU A 224 -19.72 -2.42 -10.11
CA LEU A 224 -19.98 -1.58 -8.94
C LEU A 224 -20.64 -0.27 -9.37
N LYS A 225 -21.53 0.25 -8.52
CA LYS A 225 -22.17 1.54 -8.70
C LYS A 225 -21.33 2.60 -7.99
N PHE A 226 -20.31 3.09 -8.67
CA PHE A 226 -19.42 4.11 -8.12
C PHE A 226 -18.93 5.00 -9.25
N ASP A 227 -19.02 6.31 -9.07
CA ASP A 227 -18.67 7.31 -10.07
C ASP A 227 -17.80 8.38 -9.41
N ILE A 228 -16.50 8.12 -9.34
CA ILE A 228 -15.50 9.13 -8.96
C ILE A 228 -14.48 9.22 -10.08
N HIS A 229 -14.33 10.42 -10.62
CA HIS A 229 -13.26 10.74 -11.55
C HIS A 229 -11.97 11.07 -10.77
N HIS A 230 -10.91 10.35 -11.08
CA HIS A 230 -9.55 10.62 -10.63
C HIS A 230 -8.61 10.54 -11.84
N GLU A 231 -7.52 11.30 -11.79
CA GLU A 231 -6.65 11.44 -12.97
C GLU A 231 -5.41 10.56 -12.87
N LYS A 232 -4.95 10.25 -11.68
CA LYS A 232 -3.74 9.45 -11.48
C LYS A 232 -3.82 8.65 -10.20
N ILE A 233 -3.42 7.41 -10.29
CA ILE A 233 -3.38 6.51 -9.16
C ILE A 233 -2.02 5.79 -9.13
N ASN A 234 -1.50 5.53 -7.95
CA ASN A 234 -0.33 4.68 -7.74
C ASN A 234 -0.78 3.23 -7.51
N LYS A 235 0.18 2.29 -7.55
CA LYS A 235 -0.09 0.88 -7.22
C LYS A 235 -0.87 0.78 -5.91
N GLY A 236 -1.96 0.01 -5.93
CA GLY A 236 -2.78 -0.20 -4.74
C GLY A 236 -2.14 -1.15 -3.75
N VAL A 237 -2.48 -1.00 -2.48
CA VAL A 237 -2.13 -1.92 -1.39
C VAL A 237 -3.40 -2.46 -0.75
N CYS A 238 -3.34 -3.68 -0.23
CA CYS A 238 -4.47 -4.27 0.49
C CYS A 238 -4.05 -4.63 1.91
N LEU A 239 -4.86 -4.22 2.88
CA LEU A 239 -4.66 -4.50 4.29
C LEU A 239 -6.02 -4.79 4.94
N ASP A 240 -6.11 -5.89 5.70
CA ASP A 240 -7.28 -6.27 6.50
C ASP A 240 -8.63 -6.18 5.75
N GLY A 241 -8.65 -6.66 4.51
CA GLY A 241 -9.87 -6.68 3.68
C GLY A 241 -10.25 -5.32 3.08
N VAL A 242 -9.34 -4.35 3.10
CA VAL A 242 -9.54 -3.03 2.48
C VAL A 242 -8.43 -2.79 1.46
N CYS A 243 -8.78 -2.47 0.23
CA CYS A 243 -7.85 -2.05 -0.81
C CYS A 243 -7.73 -0.52 -0.82
N HIS A 244 -6.51 -0.01 -0.98
CA HIS A 244 -6.20 1.41 -0.88
C HIS A 244 -5.40 1.86 -2.09
N TRP A 245 -5.71 3.05 -2.60
CA TRP A 245 -4.98 3.70 -3.70
C TRP A 245 -4.75 5.17 -3.37
N LEU A 246 -3.59 5.67 -3.75
CA LEU A 246 -3.28 7.09 -3.69
C LEU A 246 -3.74 7.75 -4.98
N CYS A 247 -4.74 8.61 -4.89
CA CYS A 247 -5.36 9.27 -6.02
C CYS A 247 -5.01 10.76 -6.06
N GLU A 248 -4.97 11.30 -7.28
CA GLU A 248 -4.80 12.72 -7.52
C GLU A 248 -5.98 13.23 -8.35
N ARG A 249 -6.50 14.41 -8.01
CA ARG A 249 -7.53 15.12 -8.76
C ARG A 249 -7.06 16.53 -9.07
N THR A 250 -7.06 16.89 -10.32
CA THR A 250 -6.74 18.25 -10.77
C THR A 250 -8.04 19.05 -10.94
N TYR A 251 -8.09 20.20 -10.32
CA TYR A 251 -9.21 21.13 -10.49
C TYR A 251 -8.91 22.11 -11.61
N LYS A 252 -9.88 22.30 -12.56
CA LYS A 252 -9.75 23.23 -13.68
C LYS A 252 -9.70 24.72 -13.26
N ASP A 253 -9.97 25.03 -11.99
CA ASP A 253 -10.21 26.38 -11.48
C ASP A 253 -9.02 26.90 -10.64
N ASP A 254 -7.78 26.72 -11.01
CA ASP A 254 -6.56 27.18 -10.29
C ASP A 254 -6.49 26.80 -8.80
N LYS A 255 -7.34 25.89 -8.33
CA LYS A 255 -7.36 25.42 -6.94
C LYS A 255 -6.24 24.42 -6.61
N GLY A 256 -5.40 24.08 -7.62
CA GLY A 256 -4.33 23.11 -7.47
C GLY A 256 -4.81 21.65 -7.56
N ASN A 257 -3.90 20.72 -7.26
CA ASN A 257 -4.18 19.30 -7.24
C ASN A 257 -4.54 18.87 -5.82
N GLU A 258 -5.57 18.05 -5.69
CA GLU A 258 -5.95 17.41 -4.44
C GLU A 258 -5.44 15.96 -4.44
N ILE A 259 -4.73 15.57 -3.37
CA ILE A 259 -4.30 14.19 -3.16
C ILE A 259 -5.17 13.58 -2.07
N TYR A 260 -5.64 12.36 -2.30
CA TYR A 260 -6.44 11.64 -1.34
C TYR A 260 -6.18 10.13 -1.42
N LEU A 261 -6.48 9.43 -0.34
CA LEU A 261 -6.50 7.98 -0.30
C LEU A 261 -7.90 7.50 -0.64
N LEU A 262 -8.03 6.75 -1.70
CA LEU A 262 -9.24 6.01 -2.04
C LEU A 262 -9.15 4.63 -1.40
N SER A 263 -10.15 4.24 -0.63
CA SER A 263 -10.20 2.96 0.06
C SER A 263 -11.46 2.21 -0.31
N PHE A 264 -11.36 0.90 -0.54
CA PHE A 264 -12.49 0.04 -0.85
C PHE A 264 -12.60 -1.11 0.11
N TYR A 265 -13.70 -1.21 0.83
CA TYR A 265 -14.00 -2.31 1.74
C TYR A 265 -14.55 -3.50 0.98
N LEU A 266 -13.81 -4.61 0.98
CA LEU A 266 -14.19 -5.82 0.23
C LEU A 266 -15.46 -6.49 0.78
N THR A 267 -15.70 -6.40 2.08
CA THR A 267 -16.88 -6.98 2.73
C THR A 267 -18.17 -6.24 2.36
N ASP A 268 -18.16 -4.92 2.53
CA ASP A 268 -19.34 -4.08 2.34
C ASP A 268 -19.48 -3.57 0.91
N GLU A 269 -18.44 -3.73 0.10
CA GLU A 269 -18.31 -3.23 -1.29
C GLU A 269 -18.58 -1.72 -1.40
N VAL A 270 -18.00 -0.94 -0.48
CA VAL A 270 -18.14 0.51 -0.42
C VAL A 270 -16.79 1.21 -0.51
N PHE A 271 -16.79 2.35 -1.16
CA PHE A 271 -15.64 3.24 -1.23
C PHE A 271 -15.66 4.30 -0.13
N LEU A 272 -14.48 4.65 0.34
CA LEU A 272 -14.26 5.74 1.28
C LEU A 272 -13.08 6.59 0.82
N ILE A 273 -13.24 7.91 0.87
CA ILE A 273 -12.18 8.87 0.58
C ILE A 273 -11.61 9.39 1.90
N THR A 274 -10.29 9.33 2.03
CA THR A 274 -9.56 9.97 3.12
C THR A 274 -8.71 11.09 2.53
N PRO A 275 -9.05 12.36 2.76
CA PRO A 275 -8.24 13.48 2.29
C PRO A 275 -6.84 13.45 2.92
N ILE A 276 -5.85 13.98 2.19
CA ILE A 276 -4.48 14.12 2.65
C ILE A 276 -4.17 15.62 2.76
N GLU A 277 -3.65 16.05 3.91
CA GLU A 277 -3.31 17.48 4.08
C GLU A 277 -2.01 17.83 3.35
N ASP A 278 -2.03 18.98 2.67
CA ASP A 278 -0.85 19.53 1.98
C ASP A 278 0.34 19.75 2.92
N HIS A 279 0.08 20.02 4.20
CA HIS A 279 1.13 20.18 5.22
C HIS A 279 1.76 18.87 5.68
N THR A 280 1.05 17.76 5.48
CA THR A 280 1.58 16.41 5.78
C THR A 280 2.67 16.06 4.77
N PHE A 281 2.53 16.57 3.57
CA PHE A 281 3.48 16.41 2.48
C PHE A 281 3.83 17.80 1.96
N GLN A 282 5.10 18.16 1.99
CA GLN A 282 5.51 19.38 1.31
C GLN A 282 5.05 19.25 -0.15
N LEU A 283 4.23 20.19 -0.61
CA LEU A 283 3.48 20.19 -1.89
C LEU A 283 4.30 19.86 -3.15
N ARG A 284 5.60 19.84 -3.04
CA ARG A 284 6.56 19.56 -4.12
C ARG A 284 7.27 18.22 -3.94
N THR A 285 6.56 17.20 -3.42
CA THR A 285 7.11 15.84 -3.39
C THR A 285 7.04 15.23 -4.77
N THR A 286 8.16 14.69 -5.23
CA THR A 286 8.28 14.14 -6.60
C THR A 286 7.85 12.69 -6.69
N THR A 287 8.09 11.90 -5.65
CA THR A 287 7.69 10.50 -5.62
C THR A 287 6.94 10.17 -4.33
N LYS A 288 5.91 9.35 -4.47
CA LYS A 288 5.06 8.87 -3.38
C LYS A 288 4.83 7.37 -3.58
N GLU A 289 5.09 6.59 -2.54
CA GLU A 289 4.83 5.16 -2.53
C GLU A 289 3.90 4.82 -1.37
N LEU A 290 2.78 4.18 -1.68
CA LEU A 290 1.86 3.64 -0.70
C LEU A 290 2.29 2.22 -0.36
N CYS A 291 2.42 1.90 0.92
CA CYS A 291 2.85 0.57 1.36
C CYS A 291 2.18 0.18 2.68
N VAL A 292 2.37 -1.08 3.06
CA VAL A 292 2.02 -1.55 4.41
C VAL A 292 3.31 -1.63 5.22
N LEU A 293 3.38 -0.82 6.27
CA LEU A 293 4.52 -0.78 7.19
C LEU A 293 4.05 -1.18 8.59
N ASN A 294 4.54 -2.31 9.08
CA ASN A 294 4.19 -2.86 10.41
C ASN A 294 2.67 -2.92 10.69
N GLY A 295 1.89 -3.36 9.69
CA GLY A 295 0.44 -3.47 9.81
C GLY A 295 -0.33 -2.15 9.70
N PHE A 296 0.31 -1.07 9.26
CA PHE A 296 -0.33 0.22 9.00
C PHE A 296 -0.21 0.60 7.53
N ILE A 297 -1.20 1.33 7.04
CA ILE A 297 -1.07 2.01 5.75
C ILE A 297 -0.07 3.15 5.93
N ALA A 298 1.01 3.08 5.17
CA ALA A 298 2.07 4.07 5.20
C ALA A 298 2.25 4.72 3.84
N LEU A 299 2.58 6.01 3.87
CA LEU A 299 2.96 6.77 2.70
C LEU A 299 4.41 7.22 2.87
N ILE A 300 5.25 6.77 1.93
CA ILE A 300 6.65 7.15 1.84
C ILE A 300 6.77 8.17 0.72
N SER A 301 7.35 9.33 1.00
CA SER A 301 7.51 10.40 0.02
C SER A 301 8.92 10.97 0.05
N THR A 302 9.40 11.45 -1.10
CA THR A 302 10.67 12.17 -1.23
C THR A 302 10.42 13.64 -1.51
N ASN A 303 11.37 14.51 -1.15
CA ASN A 303 11.35 15.91 -1.57
C ASN A 303 11.78 16.07 -3.05
N GLU A 304 11.75 17.30 -3.57
CA GLU A 304 12.17 17.61 -4.97
C GLU A 304 13.60 17.18 -5.26
N ASP A 305 14.51 17.33 -4.31
CA ASP A 305 15.92 16.94 -4.46
C ASP A 305 16.13 15.43 -4.33
N MET A 306 15.08 14.67 -3.95
CA MET A 306 15.12 13.20 -3.72
C MET A 306 16.20 12.73 -2.74
N VAL A 307 16.65 13.63 -1.87
CA VAL A 307 17.65 13.34 -0.82
C VAL A 307 17.05 13.37 0.59
N SER A 308 15.75 13.51 0.71
CA SER A 308 15.03 13.34 1.97
C SER A 308 13.86 12.38 1.79
N LEU A 309 13.60 11.62 2.83
CA LEU A 309 12.50 10.68 2.90
C LEU A 309 11.61 11.03 4.08
N GLN A 310 10.31 11.11 3.84
CA GLN A 310 9.31 11.26 4.87
C GLN A 310 8.43 10.01 4.90
N ILE A 311 8.20 9.47 6.08
CA ILE A 311 7.31 8.33 6.31
C ILE A 311 6.18 8.78 7.22
N SER A 312 4.96 8.64 6.71
CA SER A 312 3.74 8.94 7.45
C SER A 312 2.83 7.72 7.47
N ILE A 313 2.16 7.47 8.58
CA ILE A 313 1.19 6.37 8.73
C ILE A 313 -0.21 6.90 8.96
N LEU A 314 -1.19 6.14 8.49
CA LEU A 314 -2.60 6.46 8.66
C LEU A 314 -3.13 5.90 9.98
N GLY A 315 -3.76 6.75 10.79
CA GLY A 315 -4.39 6.35 12.05
C GLY A 315 -5.83 5.91 11.90
N GLU A 316 -6.63 6.64 11.11
CA GLU A 316 -8.06 6.36 10.92
C GLU A 316 -8.50 6.72 9.51
N LEU A 317 -9.17 5.79 8.83
CA LEU A 317 -9.74 6.02 7.51
C LEU A 317 -10.86 7.07 7.55
N GLY A 318 -10.94 7.90 6.53
CA GLY A 318 -11.93 8.98 6.42
C GLY A 318 -11.60 10.25 7.22
N VAL A 319 -10.55 10.22 8.03
CA VAL A 319 -10.15 11.35 8.89
C VAL A 319 -8.88 11.97 8.35
N LYS A 320 -8.98 13.18 7.80
CA LYS A 320 -7.88 13.92 7.18
C LYS A 320 -6.69 14.12 8.13
N GLU A 321 -6.96 14.47 9.37
CA GLU A 321 -5.96 14.77 10.40
C GLU A 321 -5.32 13.53 11.00
N SER A 322 -5.73 12.33 10.59
CA SER A 322 -5.23 11.07 11.17
C SER A 322 -3.88 10.61 10.63
N TRP A 323 -3.35 11.26 9.60
CA TRP A 323 -2.00 11.01 9.14
C TRP A 323 -0.97 11.48 10.16
N ILE A 324 -0.09 10.58 10.58
CA ILE A 324 0.96 10.83 11.55
C ILE A 324 2.31 10.69 10.88
N LYS A 325 3.09 11.78 10.88
CA LYS A 325 4.46 11.77 10.42
C LYS A 325 5.33 11.08 11.47
N LEU A 326 5.93 9.94 11.12
CA LEU A 326 6.80 9.17 12.00
C LEU A 326 8.27 9.53 11.82
N PHE A 327 8.75 9.51 10.58
CA PHE A 327 10.16 9.68 10.28
C PHE A 327 10.37 10.76 9.22
N ILE A 328 11.43 11.55 9.42
CA ILE A 328 12.02 12.42 8.42
C ILE A 328 13.50 12.08 8.39
N ILE A 329 13.97 11.55 7.28
CA ILE A 329 15.35 11.13 7.09
C ILE A 329 15.99 12.12 6.12
N TYR A 330 17.03 12.83 6.60
CA TYR A 330 17.74 13.86 5.83
C TYR A 330 19.12 14.13 6.43
N PRO A 331 20.17 14.35 5.60
CA PRO A 331 20.19 14.08 4.17
C PRO A 331 20.44 12.59 3.87
N LEU A 332 19.84 12.08 2.80
CA LEU A 332 20.25 10.82 2.23
C LEU A 332 21.47 11.05 1.31
N PRO A 333 22.43 10.11 1.30
CA PRO A 333 23.67 10.27 0.50
C PRO A 333 23.46 10.09 -1.01
N TYR A 334 22.26 9.72 -1.45
CA TYR A 334 21.91 9.41 -2.82
C TYR A 334 20.53 9.95 -3.19
N ILE A 335 20.31 10.20 -4.47
CA ILE A 335 18.96 10.33 -5.04
C ILE A 335 18.30 8.96 -4.98
N VAL A 336 17.12 8.89 -4.36
CA VAL A 336 16.43 7.63 -4.10
C VAL A 336 14.93 7.70 -4.43
N TYR A 337 14.41 6.54 -4.82
CA TYR A 337 12.98 6.32 -5.06
C TYR A 337 12.49 5.21 -4.12
N PRO A 338 11.47 5.45 -3.29
CA PRO A 338 10.91 4.39 -2.46
C PRO A 338 10.21 3.35 -3.34
N ILE A 339 10.42 2.07 -3.04
CA ILE A 339 9.82 0.95 -3.78
C ILE A 339 9.05 -0.01 -2.89
N GLY A 340 9.10 0.16 -1.57
CA GLY A 340 8.37 -0.68 -0.63
C GLY A 340 9.11 -0.92 0.67
N VAL A 341 8.71 -2.01 1.33
CA VAL A 341 9.22 -2.43 2.63
C VAL A 341 9.83 -3.82 2.52
N GLY A 342 10.97 -4.03 3.15
CA GLY A 342 11.67 -5.30 3.21
C GLY A 342 11.20 -6.23 4.34
N ASN A 343 11.76 -7.43 4.39
CA ASN A 343 11.35 -8.48 5.34
C ASN A 343 11.75 -8.24 6.80
N LYS A 344 12.39 -7.11 7.09
CA LYS A 344 12.72 -6.65 8.45
C LYS A 344 12.06 -5.31 8.79
N GLY A 345 11.16 -4.84 7.96
CA GLY A 345 10.56 -3.51 8.10
C GLY A 345 11.50 -2.39 7.66
N ASP A 346 12.62 -2.71 7.04
CA ASP A 346 13.50 -1.77 6.38
C ASP A 346 12.82 -1.16 5.14
N ILE A 347 13.16 0.08 4.84
CA ILE A 347 12.64 0.75 3.65
C ILE A 347 13.53 0.40 2.47
N LEU A 348 12.93 -0.19 1.45
CA LEU A 348 13.62 -0.49 0.21
C LEU A 348 13.57 0.72 -0.72
N LEU A 349 14.74 1.13 -1.17
CA LEU A 349 14.94 2.30 -1.99
C LEU A 349 15.72 1.93 -3.25
N LEU A 350 15.32 2.49 -4.37
CA LEU A 350 16.02 2.39 -5.63
C LEU A 350 16.87 3.64 -5.81
N LYS A 351 18.17 3.48 -6.06
CA LYS A 351 19.08 4.56 -6.42
C LYS A 351 18.91 4.95 -7.89
N GLU A 352 19.41 6.14 -8.26
CA GLU A 352 19.42 6.62 -9.65
C GLU A 352 20.17 5.64 -10.59
N ASP A 353 21.23 4.98 -10.11
CA ASP A 353 21.96 3.94 -10.85
C ASP A 353 21.24 2.58 -10.90
N ARG A 354 19.97 2.53 -10.43
CA ARG A 354 19.10 1.37 -10.35
C ARG A 354 19.56 0.24 -9.43
N LYS A 355 20.44 0.55 -8.50
CA LYS A 355 20.80 -0.36 -7.42
C LYS A 355 19.82 -0.23 -6.27
N LEU A 356 19.54 -1.36 -5.63
CA LEU A 356 18.69 -1.39 -4.45
C LEU A 356 19.50 -1.15 -3.19
N ILE A 357 18.94 -0.35 -2.30
CA ILE A 357 19.45 -0.15 -0.96
C ILE A 357 18.33 -0.39 0.06
N SER A 358 18.73 -0.85 1.21
CA SER A 358 17.89 -0.99 2.40
C SER A 358 18.24 0.12 3.38
N PHE A 359 17.22 0.80 3.91
CA PHE A 359 17.36 1.75 4.99
C PHE A 359 16.69 1.18 6.24
N ASN A 360 17.49 0.90 7.26
CA ASN A 360 16.98 0.39 8.53
C ASN A 360 16.50 1.56 9.41
N LEU A 361 15.21 1.57 9.75
CA LEU A 361 14.58 2.63 10.53
C LEU A 361 15.06 2.69 11.99
N SER A 362 15.55 1.57 12.54
CA SER A 362 15.99 1.51 13.94
C SER A 362 17.44 1.96 14.12
N THR A 363 18.31 1.59 13.16
CA THR A 363 19.75 1.87 13.23
C THR A 363 20.18 3.05 12.37
N GLU A 364 19.27 3.57 11.54
CA GLU A 364 19.52 4.61 10.53
C GLU A 364 20.65 4.24 9.54
N GLN A 365 20.92 2.94 9.39
CA GLN A 365 21.95 2.45 8.49
C GLN A 365 21.41 2.18 7.10
N ILE A 366 22.24 2.50 6.10
CA ILE A 366 22.00 2.19 4.70
C ILE A 366 22.90 1.03 4.31
N GLU A 367 22.31 0.00 3.70
CA GLU A 367 23.04 -1.16 3.17
C GLU A 367 22.70 -1.30 1.67
N GLU A 368 23.74 -1.45 0.82
CA GLU A 368 23.52 -1.75 -0.59
C GLU A 368 23.23 -3.25 -0.73
N LEU A 369 22.15 -3.58 -1.40
CA LEU A 369 21.68 -4.94 -1.57
C LEU A 369 22.17 -5.53 -2.91
N ASN A 370 22.82 -6.67 -2.85
CA ASN A 370 23.35 -7.36 -4.04
C ASN A 370 22.30 -8.31 -4.62
N PHE A 371 21.29 -7.75 -5.29
CA PHE A 371 20.31 -8.58 -5.99
C PHE A 371 20.79 -9.03 -7.37
N ALA A 372 20.28 -10.17 -7.83
CA ALA A 372 20.62 -10.72 -9.14
C ALA A 372 20.03 -9.82 -10.25
N GLY A 373 20.94 -9.17 -10.96
CA GLY A 373 20.60 -8.26 -12.06
C GLY A 373 20.83 -6.80 -11.67
N ASN A 374 21.57 -6.09 -12.52
CA ASN A 374 22.04 -4.73 -12.25
C ASN A 374 20.93 -3.66 -12.31
N HIS A 375 19.69 -4.01 -12.68
CA HIS A 375 18.63 -3.03 -12.89
C HIS A 375 17.29 -3.58 -12.39
N PHE A 376 16.86 -3.10 -11.22
CA PHE A 376 15.53 -3.37 -10.72
C PHE A 376 14.50 -2.54 -11.51
N CYS A 377 13.48 -3.21 -12.01
CA CYS A 377 12.27 -2.59 -12.53
C CYS A 377 11.13 -3.57 -12.30
N GLY A 378 10.38 -3.42 -11.21
CA GLY A 378 9.36 -4.39 -10.88
C GLY A 378 8.67 -4.13 -9.55
N THR A 379 8.07 -5.17 -8.99
CA THR A 379 7.26 -5.11 -7.78
C THR A 379 7.97 -5.82 -6.63
N THR A 380 7.88 -5.24 -5.44
CA THR A 380 8.36 -5.81 -4.17
C THR A 380 7.18 -6.35 -3.38
N ILE A 381 7.29 -7.56 -2.86
CA ILE A 381 6.22 -8.20 -2.08
C ILE A 381 6.81 -8.95 -0.90
N LEU A 382 6.25 -8.72 0.28
CA LEU A 382 6.56 -9.52 1.46
C LEU A 382 5.73 -10.80 1.47
N TYR A 383 6.38 -11.95 1.32
CA TYR A 383 5.73 -13.26 1.26
C TYR A 383 5.80 -13.99 2.60
N LYS A 384 4.65 -14.48 3.04
CA LYS A 384 4.53 -15.46 4.12
C LYS A 384 3.91 -16.73 3.58
N GLU A 385 4.61 -17.86 3.78
CA GLU A 385 4.12 -19.17 3.37
C GLU A 385 2.78 -19.53 4.03
N SER A 386 1.92 -20.17 3.26
CA SER A 386 0.63 -20.67 3.74
C SER A 386 0.23 -21.93 3.00
N LEU A 387 -0.22 -22.91 3.76
CA LEU A 387 -0.80 -24.15 3.23
C LEU A 387 -2.31 -24.04 3.01
N ARG A 388 -2.88 -22.86 3.19
CA ARG A 388 -4.31 -22.64 2.97
C ARG A 388 -4.62 -22.84 1.48
N PRO A 389 -5.60 -23.71 1.12
CA PRO A 389 -6.01 -23.87 -0.27
C PRO A 389 -6.66 -22.59 -0.80
N ILE A 390 -6.56 -22.37 -2.11
CA ILE A 390 -7.23 -21.25 -2.79
C ILE A 390 -8.74 -21.50 -2.82
N LEU A 391 -9.12 -22.75 -3.13
CA LEU A 391 -10.51 -23.22 -3.07
C LEU A 391 -10.67 -24.00 -1.78
N GLY A 392 -11.40 -23.45 -0.83
CA GLY A 392 -11.75 -24.11 0.43
C GLY A 392 -12.89 -25.10 0.26
#